data_cf4b287cd46ca59866ab07f31a66e024
#
_entry.id   cf4b287cd46ca59866ab07f31a66e024
#
_cell.length_a   1.000
_cell.length_b   1.000
_cell.length_c   1.000
_cell.angle_alpha   90.00
_cell.angle_beta   90.00
_cell.angle_gamma   90.00
#
_symmetry.space_group_name_H-M   'P 1'
#
loop_
_entity.id
_entity.type
_entity.pdbx_description
1 polymer ?
#
loop_
_entity_poly.entity_id
_entity_poly.type
_entity_poly.pdbx_seq_one_letter_code
_entity_poly.pdbx_strand_id
1 'polypeptide(L)'
;QSTMVCLGGDPILGTTFRDVLPLFEADPGTAAVVLIGEIGGPDELLAAEYVRTMRKPVVAYVSGHAAPPARKMGHAGAIVTGGRDTAAAKSAALRAAGARVAAILPDVPALVQAALAGLPPPASPPASPGPP
;
A
#
# COMPACT_ATOMS: atom_id res chain seq x y z
N GLN A 1 -7.76 4.12 11.86
CA GLN A 1 -7.59 2.88 11.11
C GLN A 1 -8.13 1.68 11.90
N SER A 2 -8.71 0.72 11.21
CA SER A 2 -9.22 -0.52 11.81
C SER A 2 -8.12 -1.56 11.98
N THR A 3 -7.25 -1.68 10.99
CA THR A 3 -6.20 -2.71 10.92
C THR A 3 -4.93 -2.13 10.32
N MET A 4 -3.78 -2.52 10.87
CA MET A 4 -2.46 -2.22 10.34
C MET A 4 -1.65 -3.51 10.25
N VAL A 5 -1.06 -3.76 9.09
CA VAL A 5 -0.18 -4.92 8.84
C VAL A 5 1.18 -4.41 8.40
N CYS A 6 2.21 -4.77 9.15
CA CYS A 6 3.59 -4.50 8.77
C CYS A 6 4.09 -5.66 7.93
N LEU A 7 4.59 -5.37 6.73
CA LEU A 7 5.18 -6.34 5.83
C LEU A 7 6.70 -6.19 5.87
N GLY A 8 7.42 -7.31 5.86
CA GLY A 8 8.87 -7.30 5.93
C GLY A 8 9.51 -6.88 4.61
N GLY A 9 10.69 -6.28 4.70
CA GLY A 9 11.54 -5.92 3.56
C GLY A 9 12.80 -6.77 3.44
N ASP A 10 12.81 -7.96 4.04
CA ASP A 10 13.92 -8.90 3.93
C ASP A 10 13.95 -9.59 2.56
N PRO A 11 15.11 -10.09 2.10
CA PRO A 11 15.21 -10.82 0.83
C PRO A 11 14.31 -12.05 0.74
N ILE A 12 13.96 -12.65 1.87
CA ILE A 12 13.01 -13.74 1.97
C ILE A 12 11.76 -13.21 2.69
N LEU A 13 10.73 -12.90 1.89
CA LEU A 13 9.48 -12.36 2.40
C LEU A 13 8.58 -13.49 2.92
N GLY A 14 8.06 -13.33 4.13
CA GLY A 14 7.02 -14.24 4.66
C GLY A 14 5.64 -13.91 4.11
N THR A 15 5.26 -12.63 4.17
CA THR A 15 3.95 -12.13 3.71
C THR A 15 4.17 -10.91 2.81
N THR A 16 3.45 -10.86 1.69
CA THR A 16 3.55 -9.83 0.68
C THR A 16 2.28 -8.95 0.63
N PHE A 17 2.32 -7.85 -0.12
CA PHE A 17 1.11 -7.07 -0.41
C PHE A 17 0.03 -7.92 -1.09
N ARG A 18 0.43 -8.85 -1.99
CA ARG A 18 -0.53 -9.72 -2.69
C ARG A 18 -1.26 -10.69 -1.77
N ASP A 19 -0.68 -11.05 -0.64
CA ASP A 19 -1.34 -11.91 0.36
C ASP A 19 -2.34 -11.11 1.20
N VAL A 20 -2.05 -9.85 1.51
CA VAL A 20 -2.84 -9.02 2.42
C VAL A 20 -3.95 -8.24 1.72
N LEU A 21 -3.72 -7.72 0.51
CA LEU A 21 -4.72 -6.93 -0.20
C LEU A 21 -6.06 -7.66 -0.43
N PRO A 22 -6.09 -8.98 -0.78
CA PRO A 22 -7.33 -9.73 -0.87
C PRO A 22 -8.10 -9.81 0.45
N LEU A 23 -7.40 -9.89 1.57
CA LEU A 23 -8.02 -9.92 2.90
C LEU A 23 -8.70 -8.58 3.19
N PHE A 24 -8.04 -7.46 2.91
CA PHE A 24 -8.66 -6.14 3.04
C PHE A 24 -9.81 -5.92 2.07
N GLU A 25 -9.72 -6.43 0.83
CA GLU A 25 -10.83 -6.35 -0.13
C GLU A 25 -12.06 -7.11 0.36
N ALA A 26 -11.87 -8.25 1.02
CA ALA A 26 -12.95 -9.07 1.56
C ALA A 26 -13.50 -8.57 2.90
N ASP A 27 -12.72 -7.82 3.69
CA ASP A 27 -13.11 -7.38 5.03
C ASP A 27 -14.19 -6.29 5.00
N PRO A 28 -15.41 -6.53 5.52
CA PRO A 28 -16.48 -5.53 5.53
C PRO A 28 -16.18 -4.31 6.41
N GLY A 29 -15.26 -4.43 7.38
CA GLY A 29 -14.81 -3.33 8.24
C GLY A 29 -13.80 -2.39 7.57
N THR A 30 -13.24 -2.76 6.42
CA THR A 30 -12.28 -1.95 5.67
C THR A 30 -12.97 -1.18 4.55
N ALA A 31 -13.02 0.13 4.63
CA ALA A 31 -13.61 1.00 3.61
C ALA A 31 -12.60 1.46 2.54
N ALA A 32 -11.35 1.63 2.90
CA ALA A 32 -10.24 2.02 2.01
C ALA A 32 -8.94 1.40 2.49
N VAL A 33 -7.97 1.24 1.62
CA VAL A 33 -6.64 0.70 1.94
C VAL A 33 -5.58 1.77 1.73
N VAL A 34 -4.65 1.90 2.69
CA VAL A 34 -3.43 2.69 2.54
C VAL A 34 -2.26 1.73 2.36
N LEU A 35 -1.53 1.87 1.25
CA LEU A 35 -0.33 1.12 0.94
C LEU A 35 0.88 2.04 1.05
N ILE A 36 1.77 1.72 1.98
CA ILE A 36 3.05 2.43 2.13
C ILE A 36 4.16 1.51 1.66
N GLY A 37 4.84 1.91 0.59
CA GLY A 37 5.93 1.17 0.00
C GLY A 37 7.25 1.94 0.02
N GLU A 38 8.28 1.31 -0.51
CA GLU A 38 9.62 1.88 -0.62
C GLU A 38 10.30 1.48 -1.93
N ILE A 39 11.49 2.00 -2.16
CA ILE A 39 12.36 1.61 -3.28
C ILE A 39 12.90 0.18 -3.10
N GLY A 40 13.30 -0.45 -4.20
CA GLY A 40 13.86 -1.81 -4.23
C GLY A 40 12.80 -2.89 -4.30
N GLY A 41 13.14 -4.03 -4.85
CA GLY A 41 12.26 -5.17 -5.02
C GLY A 41 11.04 -4.92 -5.93
N PRO A 42 10.25 -5.93 -6.25
CA PRO A 42 9.11 -5.84 -7.16
C PRO A 42 7.75 -5.75 -6.45
N ASP A 43 7.67 -5.75 -5.13
CA ASP A 43 6.47 -6.09 -4.39
C ASP A 43 5.30 -5.11 -4.65
N GLU A 44 5.56 -3.80 -4.75
CA GLU A 44 4.55 -2.80 -5.10
C GLU A 44 4.09 -2.90 -6.55
N LEU A 45 4.93 -3.42 -7.45
CA LEU A 45 4.53 -3.69 -8.83
C LEU A 45 3.56 -4.86 -8.90
N LEU A 46 3.83 -5.91 -8.13
CA LEU A 46 2.95 -7.06 -7.98
C LEU A 46 1.65 -6.67 -7.25
N ALA A 47 1.74 -5.78 -6.27
CA ALA A 47 0.57 -5.20 -5.61
C ALA A 47 -0.30 -4.42 -6.62
N ALA A 48 0.30 -3.63 -7.52
CA ALA A 48 -0.41 -2.87 -8.54
C ALA A 48 -1.25 -3.77 -9.46
N GLU A 49 -0.79 -4.99 -9.75
CA GLU A 49 -1.58 -5.95 -10.53
C GLU A 49 -2.90 -6.31 -9.83
N TYR A 50 -2.85 -6.53 -8.52
CA TYR A 50 -4.06 -6.83 -7.75
C TYR A 50 -4.94 -5.59 -7.53
N VAL A 51 -4.33 -4.43 -7.26
CA VAL A 51 -5.05 -3.15 -7.08
C VAL A 51 -6.01 -2.84 -8.24
N ARG A 52 -5.65 -3.22 -9.48
CA ARG A 52 -6.54 -3.06 -10.65
C ARG A 52 -7.87 -3.77 -10.53
N THR A 53 -7.95 -4.79 -9.71
CA THR A 53 -9.15 -5.62 -9.52
C THR A 53 -9.95 -5.23 -8.29
N MET A 54 -9.38 -4.38 -7.43
CA MET A 54 -10.03 -3.96 -6.19
C MET A 54 -11.18 -2.99 -6.45
N ARG A 55 -12.24 -3.15 -5.68
CA ARG A 55 -13.38 -2.23 -5.62
C ARG A 55 -13.17 -1.16 -4.54
N LYS A 56 -12.45 -1.51 -3.49
CA LYS A 56 -12.11 -0.58 -2.42
C LYS A 56 -11.04 0.38 -2.90
N PRO A 57 -11.18 1.68 -2.60
CA PRO A 57 -10.17 2.66 -2.99
C PRO A 57 -8.84 2.38 -2.29
N VAL A 58 -7.77 2.53 -3.06
CA VAL A 58 -6.40 2.41 -2.56
C VAL A 58 -5.73 3.78 -2.64
N VAL A 59 -5.15 4.20 -1.52
CA VAL A 59 -4.24 5.34 -1.44
C VAL A 59 -2.84 4.80 -1.23
N ALA A 60 -1.87 5.27 -1.99
CA ALA A 60 -0.50 4.76 -1.89
C ALA A 60 0.51 5.89 -1.70
N TYR A 61 1.59 5.57 -1.02
CA TYR A 61 2.81 6.37 -0.97
C TYR A 61 4.02 5.44 -1.12
N VAL A 62 4.97 5.83 -1.94
CA VAL A 62 6.23 5.08 -2.11
C VAL A 62 7.37 5.99 -1.69
N SER A 63 8.12 5.60 -0.68
CA SER A 63 9.28 6.34 -0.18
C SER A 63 10.49 6.17 -1.09
N GLY A 64 11.45 7.11 -0.98
CA GLY A 64 12.73 7.02 -1.66
C GLY A 64 12.82 7.73 -3.00
N HIS A 65 11.94 8.69 -3.32
CA HIS A 65 12.01 9.49 -4.55
C HIS A 65 13.34 10.24 -4.72
N ALA A 66 13.99 10.62 -3.61
CA ALA A 66 15.29 11.31 -3.62
C ALA A 66 16.47 10.34 -3.42
N ALA A 67 16.25 9.03 -3.42
CA ALA A 67 17.30 8.06 -3.21
C ALA A 67 18.26 8.02 -4.41
N PRO A 68 19.57 8.14 -4.19
CA PRO A 68 20.55 8.01 -5.26
C PRO A 68 20.60 6.57 -5.80
N PRO A 69 20.83 6.40 -7.11
CA PRO A 69 20.93 5.07 -7.71
C PRO A 69 22.05 4.23 -7.08
N ALA A 70 21.87 2.91 -7.05
CA ALA A 70 22.84 1.92 -6.60
C ALA A 70 23.35 2.10 -5.15
N ARG A 71 22.64 2.84 -4.33
CA ARG A 71 22.98 3.04 -2.91
C ARG A 71 21.96 2.36 -2.01
N LYS A 72 22.45 1.58 -1.03
CA LYS A 72 21.62 1.00 0.02
C LYS A 72 21.13 2.10 0.95
N MET A 73 19.82 2.19 1.12
CA MET A 73 19.16 3.24 1.91
C MET A 73 18.59 2.67 3.22
N GLY A 74 19.51 2.34 4.17
CA GLY A 74 19.15 1.99 5.54
C GLY A 74 18.49 0.62 5.75
N HIS A 75 18.04 -0.04 4.68
CA HIS A 75 17.28 -1.28 4.73
C HIS A 75 17.84 -2.30 3.74
N ALA A 76 17.80 -3.60 4.07
CA ALA A 76 18.42 -4.64 3.23
C ALA A 76 17.81 -4.75 1.83
N GLY A 77 16.50 -4.51 1.71
CA GLY A 77 15.74 -4.55 0.46
C GLY A 77 15.72 -3.22 -0.32
N ALA A 78 16.07 -2.10 0.33
CA ALA A 78 15.97 -0.77 -0.26
C ALA A 78 17.21 -0.44 -1.14
N ILE A 79 17.43 -1.23 -2.18
CA ILE A 79 18.49 -1.03 -3.17
C ILE A 79 17.84 -0.81 -4.53
N VAL A 80 18.09 0.37 -5.12
CA VAL A 80 17.66 0.68 -6.48
C VAL A 80 18.69 0.18 -7.47
N THR A 81 18.33 -0.77 -8.31
CA THR A 81 19.20 -1.30 -9.38
C THR A 81 19.07 -0.50 -10.68
N GLY A 82 18.23 0.54 -10.70
CA GLY A 82 18.12 1.47 -11.84
C GLY A 82 17.05 1.09 -12.86
N GLY A 83 16.06 0.31 -12.47
CA GLY A 83 14.99 -0.14 -13.35
C GLY A 83 13.59 0.19 -12.83
N ARG A 84 12.74 -0.82 -12.77
CA ARG A 84 11.35 -0.73 -12.34
C ARG A 84 11.18 -0.64 -10.80
N ASP A 85 12.26 -0.76 -10.05
CA ASP A 85 12.35 -0.77 -8.59
C ASP A 85 12.50 0.63 -7.96
N THR A 86 12.46 1.69 -8.78
CA THR A 86 12.48 3.08 -8.31
C THR A 86 11.13 3.49 -7.74
N ALA A 87 11.13 4.45 -6.80
CA ALA A 87 9.89 5.03 -6.26
C ALA A 87 9.01 5.62 -7.38
N ALA A 88 9.61 6.24 -8.39
CA ALA A 88 8.89 6.81 -9.52
C ALA A 88 8.17 5.74 -10.35
N ALA A 89 8.87 4.65 -10.69
CA ALA A 89 8.28 3.55 -11.47
C ALA A 89 7.15 2.85 -10.71
N LYS A 90 7.35 2.56 -9.43
CA LYS A 90 6.33 1.95 -8.56
C LYS A 90 5.12 2.86 -8.39
N SER A 91 5.34 4.16 -8.14
CA SER A 91 4.27 5.16 -8.06
C SER A 91 3.48 5.26 -9.36
N ALA A 92 4.15 5.22 -10.52
CA ALA A 92 3.49 5.22 -11.82
C ALA A 92 2.65 3.95 -12.04
N ALA A 93 3.16 2.78 -11.67
CA ALA A 93 2.43 1.52 -11.77
C ALA A 93 1.18 1.50 -10.88
N LEU A 94 1.29 1.97 -9.65
CA LEU A 94 0.16 2.08 -8.72
C LEU A 94 -0.91 3.06 -9.22
N ARG A 95 -0.51 4.23 -9.79
CA ARG A 95 -1.46 5.17 -10.43
C ARG A 95 -2.16 4.53 -11.62
N ALA A 96 -1.42 3.85 -12.48
CA ALA A 96 -1.98 3.15 -13.64
C ALA A 96 -2.93 2.01 -13.23
N ALA A 97 -2.77 1.48 -12.02
CA ALA A 97 -3.67 0.51 -11.42
C ALA A 97 -4.93 1.11 -10.78
N GLY A 98 -5.04 2.44 -10.71
CA GLY A 98 -6.18 3.15 -10.13
C GLY A 98 -5.97 3.62 -8.69
N ALA A 99 -4.81 3.41 -8.08
CA ALA A 99 -4.51 3.97 -6.78
C ALA A 99 -4.30 5.50 -6.82
N ARG A 100 -4.74 6.18 -5.77
CA ARG A 100 -4.40 7.60 -5.52
C ARG A 100 -3.04 7.65 -4.86
N VAL A 101 -2.02 8.13 -5.57
CA VAL A 101 -0.63 8.11 -5.08
C VAL A 101 -0.22 9.49 -4.57
N ALA A 102 0.09 9.57 -3.29
CA ALA A 102 0.61 10.76 -2.63
C ALA A 102 2.01 11.13 -3.17
N ALA A 103 2.28 12.41 -3.31
CA ALA A 103 3.61 12.92 -3.66
C ALA A 103 4.54 12.94 -2.44
N ILE A 104 3.99 13.30 -1.29
CA ILE A 104 4.68 13.29 0.00
C ILE A 104 3.77 12.61 1.05
N LEU A 105 4.36 12.06 2.09
CA LEU A 105 3.62 11.34 3.13
C LEU A 105 2.50 12.18 3.79
N PRO A 106 2.67 13.49 4.07
CA PRO A 106 1.61 14.34 4.61
C PRO A 106 0.34 14.46 3.75
N ASP A 107 0.40 14.14 2.46
CA ASP A 107 -0.78 14.19 1.56
C ASP A 107 -1.73 12.99 1.77
N VAL A 108 -1.24 11.89 2.36
CA VAL A 108 -2.01 10.64 2.50
C VAL A 108 -3.35 10.85 3.21
N PRO A 109 -3.45 11.58 4.34
CA PRO A 109 -4.74 11.79 5.01
C PRO A 109 -5.78 12.47 4.13
N ALA A 110 -5.39 13.51 3.38
CA ALA A 110 -6.31 14.22 2.48
C ALA A 110 -6.80 13.31 1.34
N LEU A 111 -5.91 12.49 0.77
CA LEU A 111 -6.28 11.52 -0.26
C LEU A 111 -7.22 10.43 0.29
N VAL A 112 -7.02 9.98 1.53
CA VAL A 112 -7.92 9.02 2.18
C VAL A 112 -9.29 9.65 2.40
N GLN A 113 -9.36 10.87 2.92
CA GLN A 113 -10.63 11.59 3.08
C GLN A 113 -11.38 11.72 1.74
N ALA A 114 -10.66 12.11 0.69
CA ALA A 114 -11.24 12.22 -0.65
C ALA A 114 -11.64 10.84 -1.24
N ALA A 115 -10.96 9.76 -0.86
CA ALA A 115 -11.31 8.41 -1.27
C ALA A 115 -12.58 7.90 -0.58
N LEU A 116 -12.78 8.29 0.66
CA LEU A 116 -13.95 7.91 1.48
C LEU A 116 -15.18 8.79 1.21
N ALA A 117 -14.99 9.99 0.65
CA ALA A 117 -16.08 10.89 0.32
C ALA A 117 -17.01 10.23 -0.71
N GLY A 118 -18.28 10.07 -0.35
CA GLY A 118 -19.28 9.42 -1.20
C GLY A 118 -19.42 7.89 -1.06
N LEU A 119 -18.60 7.28 -0.23
CA LEU A 119 -18.83 5.89 0.15
C LEU A 119 -19.87 5.80 1.28
N PRO A 120 -20.70 4.75 1.32
CA PRO A 120 -21.54 4.48 2.48
C PRO A 120 -20.64 4.25 3.71
N PRO A 121 -21.12 4.57 4.94
CA PRO A 121 -20.36 4.28 6.14
C PRO A 121 -20.03 2.77 6.21
N PRO A 122 -18.84 2.40 6.72
CA PRO A 122 -18.47 1.00 6.88
C PRO A 122 -19.49 0.30 7.81
N ALA A 123 -19.76 -0.96 7.53
CA ALA A 123 -20.58 -1.77 8.42
C ALA A 123 -19.95 -1.77 9.83
N SER A 124 -20.77 -1.60 10.85
CA SER A 124 -20.29 -1.70 12.23
C SER A 124 -19.62 -3.07 12.45
N PRO A 125 -18.45 -3.12 13.09
CA PRO A 125 -17.85 -4.40 13.41
C PRO A 125 -18.81 -5.24 14.26
N PRO A 126 -18.81 -6.56 14.09
CA PRO A 126 -19.60 -7.44 14.94
C PRO A 126 -19.24 -7.17 16.40
N ALA A 127 -20.25 -7.13 17.27
CA ALA A 127 -20.02 -6.97 18.71
C ALA A 127 -19.01 -8.01 19.17
N SER A 128 -17.98 -7.58 19.89
CA SER A 128 -17.03 -8.51 20.50
C SER A 128 -17.82 -9.51 21.36
N PRO A 129 -17.53 -10.82 21.24
CA PRO A 129 -18.09 -11.76 22.20
C PRO A 129 -17.72 -11.29 23.60
N GLY A 130 -18.72 -11.14 24.46
CA GLY A 130 -18.51 -10.77 25.86
C GLY A 130 -17.51 -11.71 26.53
N PRO A 131 -16.90 -11.29 27.64
CA PRO A 131 -15.99 -12.16 28.38
C PRO A 131 -16.70 -13.43 28.81
N PRO A 132 -15.97 -14.57 28.84
CA PRO A 132 -16.50 -15.86 29.29
C PRO A 132 -17.02 -15.85 30.71
#